data_83cc04bd548996b89db80d089c3dc225
#
_entry.id   83cc04bd548996b89db80d089c3dc225
#
_cell.length_a   1.000
_cell.length_b   1.000
_cell.length_c   1.000
_cell.angle_alpha   90.00
_cell.angle_beta   90.00
_cell.angle_gamma   90.00
#
_symmetry.space_group_name_H-M   'P 1'
#
loop_
_entity.id
_entity.type
_entity.pdbx_description
1 polymer ?
#
loop_
_entity_poly.entity_id
_entity_poly.type
_entity_poly.pdbx_seq_one_letter_code
_entity_poly.pdbx_strand_id
1 'polypeptide(L)'
;MNQEKLKQWYPNLSEEDLHLMAHCKIPEKVMPPEEIPKFVWIPEGQFVMGDVFHNTSIKGEGQNDERPLRLLNLPGFWIAENVLTNQEYLKFIETAYPAQTAEFLEEIKELPEDAPVHSVTWDEADAYCKWREAQTPGKHVCFPTEAQWEKATGWHLIGADFEVGRKYEFATGDDVNYEHTTFNRVTPFPREVSKLVKGVNGLKGASGNVWEWCRDFYHYKFYEEYPDRTYNDRDSKRRVLRGGSWANVKRRLRNSNRLGSAAGTRNDNFGFRLVMEPLTTGKTE
;
A
#
# COMPACT_ATOMS: atom_id res chain seq x y z
N MET A 1 8.69 21.36 -7.09
CA MET A 1 9.81 21.21 -6.11
C MET A 1 11.08 21.86 -6.67
N ASN A 2 12.05 22.27 -5.79
CA ASN A 2 13.36 22.80 -6.24
C ASN A 2 14.20 21.66 -6.84
N GLN A 3 14.72 21.86 -8.08
CA GLN A 3 15.51 20.85 -8.79
C GLN A 3 16.83 20.50 -8.08
N GLU A 4 17.49 21.46 -7.42
CA GLU A 4 18.72 21.19 -6.67
C GLU A 4 18.46 20.21 -5.51
N LYS A 5 17.36 20.40 -4.79
CA LYS A 5 16.94 19.51 -3.72
C LYS A 5 16.58 18.12 -4.25
N LEU A 6 15.92 18.04 -5.41
CA LEU A 6 15.63 16.78 -6.07
C LEU A 6 16.89 16.03 -6.48
N LYS A 7 17.89 16.72 -7.03
CA LYS A 7 19.20 16.12 -7.37
C LYS A 7 19.94 15.62 -6.14
N GLN A 8 19.78 16.28 -5.01
CA GLN A 8 20.34 15.81 -3.73
C GLN A 8 19.64 14.53 -3.23
N TRP A 9 18.32 14.47 -3.33
CA TRP A 9 17.55 13.29 -2.89
C TRP A 9 17.66 12.11 -3.86
N TYR A 10 17.73 12.40 -5.17
CA TYR A 10 17.67 11.41 -6.24
C TYR A 10 18.77 11.68 -7.28
N PRO A 11 20.05 11.43 -6.93
CA PRO A 11 21.20 11.86 -7.76
C PRO A 11 21.29 11.16 -9.12
N ASN A 12 20.58 10.07 -9.34
CA ASN A 12 20.64 9.27 -10.57
C ASN A 12 19.39 9.40 -11.46
N LEU A 13 18.47 10.33 -11.15
CA LEU A 13 17.35 10.59 -12.03
C LEU A 13 17.82 11.19 -13.36
N SER A 14 17.17 10.78 -14.44
CA SER A 14 17.32 11.45 -15.75
C SER A 14 16.82 12.88 -15.69
N GLU A 15 17.26 13.74 -16.63
CA GLU A 15 16.74 15.11 -16.71
C GLU A 15 15.22 15.14 -16.97
N GLU A 16 14.68 14.17 -17.70
CA GLU A 16 13.23 14.01 -17.92
C GLU A 16 12.50 13.69 -16.62
N ASP A 17 12.98 12.74 -15.83
CA ASP A 17 12.40 12.38 -14.55
C ASP A 17 12.51 13.53 -13.53
N LEU A 18 13.64 14.26 -13.52
CA LEU A 18 13.81 15.45 -12.69
C LEU A 18 12.81 16.55 -13.08
N HIS A 19 12.56 16.73 -14.36
CA HIS A 19 11.56 17.67 -14.85
C HIS A 19 10.17 17.28 -14.38
N LEU A 20 9.79 15.99 -14.54
CA LEU A 20 8.52 15.45 -14.06
C LEU A 20 8.35 15.68 -12.55
N MET A 21 9.37 15.34 -11.75
CA MET A 21 9.36 15.50 -10.30
C MET A 21 9.24 16.98 -9.88
N ALA A 22 9.95 17.89 -10.58
CA ALA A 22 9.91 19.31 -10.28
C ALA A 22 8.52 19.93 -10.52
N HIS A 23 7.78 19.43 -11.49
CA HIS A 23 6.41 19.87 -11.80
C HIS A 23 5.34 19.25 -10.89
N CYS A 24 5.68 18.24 -10.09
CA CYS A 24 4.76 17.67 -9.13
C CYS A 24 4.38 18.70 -8.05
N LYS A 25 3.11 19.04 -8.00
CA LYS A 25 2.53 19.91 -6.97
C LYS A 25 2.16 19.08 -5.76
N ILE A 26 3.05 19.07 -4.77
CA ILE A 26 2.76 18.39 -3.50
C ILE A 26 1.59 19.11 -2.84
N PRO A 27 0.57 18.38 -2.35
CA PRO A 27 -0.54 19.00 -1.67
C PRO A 27 -0.05 19.76 -0.43
N GLU A 28 -0.61 20.93 -0.20
CA GLU A 28 -0.45 21.61 1.07
C GLU A 28 -1.11 20.78 2.17
N LYS A 29 -0.67 20.99 3.43
CA LYS A 29 -1.22 20.27 4.57
C LYS A 29 -2.73 20.52 4.68
N VAL A 30 -3.51 19.61 4.16
CA VAL A 30 -4.97 19.65 4.23
C VAL A 30 -5.39 18.80 5.43
N MET A 31 -6.14 19.43 6.34
CA MET A 31 -6.74 18.71 7.46
C MET A 31 -7.75 17.68 6.95
N PRO A 32 -7.85 16.52 7.60
CA PRO A 32 -8.89 15.56 7.25
C PRO A 32 -10.28 16.19 7.40
N PRO A 33 -11.25 15.80 6.55
CA PRO A 33 -12.65 16.22 6.73
C PRO A 33 -13.22 15.81 8.10
N GLU A 34 -12.72 14.69 8.62
CA GLU A 34 -13.01 14.17 9.95
C GLU A 34 -11.87 13.25 10.41
N GLU A 35 -11.74 13.06 11.71
CA GLU A 35 -10.82 12.05 12.26
C GLU A 35 -11.49 10.69 12.32
N ILE A 36 -10.85 9.68 11.73
CA ILE A 36 -11.29 8.28 11.80
C ILE A 36 -10.24 7.50 12.60
N PRO A 37 -10.60 6.94 13.77
CA PRO A 37 -9.66 6.19 14.60
C PRO A 37 -9.00 5.05 13.83
N LYS A 38 -7.68 4.90 13.98
CA LYS A 38 -6.82 3.90 13.30
C LYS A 38 -6.66 4.12 11.79
N PHE A 39 -7.11 5.24 11.25
CA PHE A 39 -6.90 5.63 9.85
C PHE A 39 -6.12 6.93 9.75
N VAL A 40 -5.33 7.03 8.71
CA VAL A 40 -4.55 8.21 8.35
C VAL A 40 -5.17 8.86 7.12
N TRP A 41 -5.39 10.18 7.16
CA TRP A 41 -5.84 10.94 6.00
C TRP A 41 -4.68 11.20 5.05
N ILE A 42 -4.82 10.79 3.80
CA ILE A 42 -3.93 11.12 2.70
C ILE A 42 -4.59 12.20 1.86
N PRO A 43 -4.04 13.42 1.82
CA PRO A 43 -4.69 14.55 1.14
C PRO A 43 -4.76 14.34 -0.38
N GLU A 44 -5.76 14.96 -0.99
CA GLU A 44 -5.84 15.04 -2.45
C GLU A 44 -4.60 15.71 -3.04
N GLY A 45 -4.31 15.43 -4.31
CA GLY A 45 -3.24 16.11 -5.05
C GLY A 45 -2.31 15.16 -5.77
N GLN A 46 -1.31 15.80 -6.40
CA GLN A 46 -0.35 15.12 -7.24
C GLN A 46 0.71 14.35 -6.45
N PHE A 47 1.21 13.31 -7.07
CA PHE A 47 2.41 12.57 -6.65
C PHE A 47 3.04 11.89 -7.87
N VAL A 48 4.31 11.54 -7.78
CA VAL A 48 4.98 10.77 -8.83
C VAL A 48 5.06 9.30 -8.42
N MET A 49 4.42 8.43 -9.21
CA MET A 49 4.42 6.99 -9.04
C MET A 49 5.54 6.34 -9.83
N GLY A 50 6.13 5.28 -9.30
CA GLY A 50 7.21 4.51 -9.94
C GLY A 50 8.55 4.64 -9.24
N ASP A 51 9.56 3.91 -9.73
CA ASP A 51 10.87 3.83 -9.10
C ASP A 51 11.75 5.06 -9.40
N VAL A 52 11.80 6.01 -8.46
CA VAL A 52 12.68 7.20 -8.51
C VAL A 52 14.11 6.89 -8.07
N PHE A 53 14.35 5.71 -7.48
CA PHE A 53 15.65 5.27 -6.97
C PHE A 53 16.40 4.36 -7.95
N HIS A 54 15.90 4.23 -9.17
CA HIS A 54 16.48 3.37 -10.19
C HIS A 54 18.00 3.52 -10.24
N ASN A 55 18.73 2.42 -9.98
CA ASN A 55 20.20 2.34 -9.93
C ASN A 55 20.91 2.94 -8.71
N THR A 56 20.24 3.37 -7.64
CA THR A 56 20.93 4.03 -6.53
C THR A 56 21.26 3.14 -5.34
N SER A 57 20.27 2.49 -4.73
CA SER A 57 20.47 1.88 -3.42
C SER A 57 20.64 0.37 -3.46
N ILE A 58 20.03 -0.28 -4.42
CA ILE A 58 20.18 -1.71 -4.68
C ILE A 58 20.50 -1.89 -6.17
N LYS A 59 21.75 -1.60 -6.53
CA LYS A 59 22.38 -1.72 -7.85
C LYS A 59 21.51 -2.35 -8.95
N GLY A 60 20.70 -1.54 -9.65
CA GLY A 60 19.96 -1.98 -10.84
C GLY A 60 18.86 -3.01 -10.61
N GLU A 61 18.35 -3.17 -9.40
CA GLU A 61 17.34 -4.16 -9.06
C GLU A 61 15.90 -3.62 -9.12
N GLY A 62 15.66 -2.40 -9.62
CA GLY A 62 14.34 -1.94 -10.04
C GLY A 62 13.79 -2.86 -11.13
N GLN A 63 12.50 -3.17 -11.08
CA GLN A 63 11.86 -3.95 -12.13
C GLN A 63 11.41 -3.02 -13.27
N ASN A 64 11.44 -3.50 -14.51
CA ASN A 64 11.01 -2.70 -15.65
C ASN A 64 9.53 -2.29 -15.57
N ASP A 65 8.70 -3.02 -14.82
CA ASP A 65 7.28 -2.72 -14.61
C ASP A 65 7.02 -1.61 -13.56
N GLU A 66 8.07 -1.12 -12.90
CA GLU A 66 8.02 0.01 -11.96
C GLU A 66 8.26 1.36 -12.68
N ARG A 67 8.44 1.35 -14.00
CA ARG A 67 8.74 2.50 -14.84
C ARG A 67 7.93 2.46 -16.15
N PRO A 68 7.78 3.59 -16.89
CA PRO A 68 8.28 4.95 -16.58
C PRO A 68 7.65 5.57 -15.34
N LEU A 69 8.25 6.68 -14.85
CA LEU A 69 7.62 7.48 -13.80
C LEU A 69 6.33 8.12 -14.31
N ARG A 70 5.34 8.23 -13.43
CA ARG A 70 4.00 8.72 -13.77
C ARG A 70 3.59 9.84 -12.81
N LEU A 71 3.21 10.99 -13.34
CA LEU A 71 2.62 12.07 -12.55
C LEU A 71 1.11 11.84 -12.47
N LEU A 72 0.63 11.48 -11.29
CA LEU A 72 -0.77 11.18 -11.04
C LEU A 72 -1.40 12.17 -10.07
N ASN A 73 -2.71 12.37 -10.17
CA ASN A 73 -3.51 13.13 -9.22
C ASN A 73 -4.57 12.22 -8.60
N LEU A 74 -4.63 12.16 -7.28
CA LEU A 74 -5.63 11.36 -6.55
C LEU A 74 -6.50 12.26 -5.67
N PRO A 75 -7.80 11.94 -5.52
CA PRO A 75 -8.62 12.50 -4.46
C PRO A 75 -8.06 12.11 -3.08
N GLY A 76 -8.49 12.82 -2.04
CA GLY A 76 -8.15 12.48 -0.67
C GLY A 76 -8.87 11.21 -0.20
N PHE A 77 -8.21 10.45 0.67
CA PHE A 77 -8.73 9.20 1.21
C PHE A 77 -8.13 8.90 2.59
N TRP A 78 -8.81 8.07 3.37
CA TRP A 78 -8.24 7.50 4.60
C TRP A 78 -7.67 6.11 4.31
N ILE A 79 -6.50 5.83 4.86
CA ILE A 79 -5.87 4.51 4.81
C ILE A 79 -5.63 3.98 6.21
N ALA A 80 -5.87 2.71 6.44
CA ALA A 80 -5.65 2.10 7.74
C ALA A 80 -4.17 2.18 8.16
N GLU A 81 -3.89 2.59 9.40
CA GLU A 81 -2.54 2.64 9.97
C GLU A 81 -1.86 1.27 9.88
N ASN A 82 -2.60 0.22 10.13
CA ASN A 82 -2.12 -1.16 10.12
C ASN A 82 -2.72 -1.96 8.94
N VAL A 83 -2.03 -3.03 8.56
CA VAL A 83 -2.66 -4.13 7.83
C VAL A 83 -3.77 -4.75 8.69
N LEU A 84 -4.76 -5.39 8.07
CA LEU A 84 -5.85 -6.02 8.81
C LEU A 84 -5.32 -7.15 9.71
N THR A 85 -5.81 -7.21 10.94
CA THR A 85 -5.38 -8.22 11.93
C THR A 85 -6.26 -9.46 11.95
N ASN A 86 -5.75 -10.55 12.52
CA ASN A 86 -6.50 -11.78 12.73
C ASN A 86 -7.78 -11.54 13.55
N GLN A 87 -7.69 -10.73 14.62
CA GLN A 87 -8.85 -10.37 15.46
C GLN A 87 -9.96 -9.66 14.67
N GLU A 88 -9.59 -8.73 13.78
CA GLU A 88 -10.54 -7.99 12.97
C GLU A 88 -11.19 -8.91 11.92
N TYR A 89 -10.41 -9.80 11.31
CA TYR A 89 -10.91 -10.73 10.30
C TYR A 89 -11.77 -11.86 10.92
N LEU A 90 -11.41 -12.32 12.10
CA LEU A 90 -12.20 -13.32 12.83
C LEU A 90 -13.64 -12.86 13.08
N LYS A 91 -13.85 -11.60 13.47
CA LYS A 91 -15.18 -11.01 13.65
C LYS A 91 -16.04 -11.08 12.38
N PHE A 92 -15.43 -10.86 11.22
CA PHE A 92 -16.11 -10.99 9.93
C PHE A 92 -16.52 -12.43 9.65
N ILE A 93 -15.61 -13.38 9.84
CA ILE A 93 -15.90 -14.79 9.56
C ILE A 93 -17.05 -15.27 10.46
N GLU A 94 -16.99 -14.98 11.75
CA GLU A 94 -18.01 -15.41 12.72
C GLU A 94 -19.39 -14.81 12.45
N THR A 95 -19.45 -13.59 11.89
CA THR A 95 -20.72 -12.87 11.73
C THR A 95 -21.32 -12.93 10.34
N ALA A 96 -20.51 -13.02 9.30
CA ALA A 96 -20.97 -12.80 7.93
C ALA A 96 -20.47 -13.82 6.90
N TYR A 97 -19.51 -14.66 7.25
CA TYR A 97 -18.90 -15.58 6.28
C TYR A 97 -18.81 -17.03 6.79
N PRO A 98 -19.95 -17.64 7.17
CA PRO A 98 -19.95 -18.99 7.75
C PRO A 98 -19.56 -20.10 6.77
N ALA A 99 -19.39 -19.77 5.47
CA ALA A 99 -18.98 -20.73 4.44
C ALA A 99 -17.48 -21.03 4.42
N GLN A 100 -16.66 -20.29 5.17
CA GLN A 100 -15.25 -20.66 5.36
C GLN A 100 -15.17 -21.92 6.20
N THR A 101 -14.29 -22.84 5.79
CA THR A 101 -14.15 -24.12 6.45
C THR A 101 -13.82 -23.94 7.94
N ALA A 102 -14.39 -24.80 8.78
CA ALA A 102 -14.09 -24.83 10.21
C ALA A 102 -12.56 -24.91 10.48
N GLU A 103 -11.82 -25.55 9.59
CA GLU A 103 -10.36 -25.68 9.62
C GLU A 103 -9.64 -24.31 9.57
N PHE A 104 -10.04 -23.41 8.67
CA PHE A 104 -9.45 -22.07 8.58
C PHE A 104 -9.80 -21.19 9.80
N LEU A 105 -11.00 -21.35 10.36
CA LEU A 105 -11.40 -20.69 11.59
C LEU A 105 -10.54 -21.12 12.78
N GLU A 106 -10.30 -22.41 12.94
CA GLU A 106 -9.46 -22.93 14.01
C GLU A 106 -7.99 -22.49 13.81
N GLU A 107 -7.49 -22.49 12.57
CA GLU A 107 -6.15 -21.99 12.26
C GLU A 107 -5.98 -20.52 12.67
N ILE A 108 -6.92 -19.63 12.31
CA ILE A 108 -6.84 -18.20 12.70
C ILE A 108 -6.91 -18.01 14.22
N LYS A 109 -7.72 -18.78 14.92
CA LYS A 109 -7.83 -18.68 16.40
C LYS A 109 -6.54 -19.03 17.14
N GLU A 110 -5.71 -19.88 16.55
CA GLU A 110 -4.40 -20.24 17.10
C GLU A 110 -3.32 -19.17 16.84
N LEU A 111 -3.56 -18.22 15.91
CA LEU A 111 -2.62 -17.15 15.60
C LEU A 111 -2.77 -15.98 16.58
N PRO A 112 -1.69 -15.19 16.80
CA PRO A 112 -1.80 -13.98 17.61
C PRO A 112 -2.87 -13.04 17.04
N GLU A 113 -3.78 -12.57 17.89
CA GLU A 113 -4.88 -11.69 17.50
C GLU A 113 -4.42 -10.43 16.78
N ASP A 114 -3.29 -9.86 17.22
CA ASP A 114 -2.68 -8.63 16.70
C ASP A 114 -1.72 -8.87 15.52
N ALA A 115 -1.54 -10.10 15.06
CA ALA A 115 -0.79 -10.37 13.84
C ALA A 115 -1.64 -10.10 12.60
N PRO A 116 -1.00 -9.76 11.45
CA PRO A 116 -1.72 -9.60 10.19
C PRO A 116 -2.48 -10.88 9.80
N VAL A 117 -3.71 -10.72 9.35
CA VAL A 117 -4.37 -11.81 8.65
C VAL A 117 -3.62 -12.11 7.35
N HIS A 118 -3.41 -13.38 7.08
CA HIS A 118 -2.79 -13.87 5.86
C HIS A 118 -3.53 -15.10 5.32
N SER A 119 -3.04 -15.68 4.24
CA SER A 119 -3.71 -16.80 3.56
C SER A 119 -5.13 -16.47 3.10
N VAL A 120 -5.39 -15.20 2.80
CA VAL A 120 -6.67 -14.70 2.27
C VAL A 120 -6.56 -14.44 0.78
N THR A 121 -7.55 -14.87 0.03
CA THR A 121 -7.69 -14.57 -1.39
C THR A 121 -8.12 -13.12 -1.60
N TRP A 122 -7.97 -12.61 -2.82
CA TRP A 122 -8.46 -11.29 -3.20
C TRP A 122 -9.99 -11.19 -3.01
N ASP A 123 -10.72 -12.22 -3.40
CA ASP A 123 -12.19 -12.24 -3.31
C ASP A 123 -12.68 -12.24 -1.86
N GLU A 124 -11.96 -12.88 -0.96
CA GLU A 124 -12.27 -12.88 0.48
C GLU A 124 -11.95 -11.54 1.13
N ALA A 125 -10.86 -10.91 0.73
CA ALA A 125 -10.53 -9.55 1.16
C ALA A 125 -11.60 -8.55 0.68
N ASP A 126 -12.11 -8.70 -0.55
CA ASP A 126 -13.20 -7.89 -1.09
C ASP A 126 -14.52 -8.12 -0.33
N ALA A 127 -14.83 -9.38 0.01
CA ALA A 127 -16.00 -9.71 0.83
C ALA A 127 -15.92 -9.07 2.23
N TYR A 128 -14.74 -9.06 2.86
CA TYR A 128 -14.50 -8.33 4.10
C TYR A 128 -14.76 -6.83 3.94
N CYS A 129 -14.26 -6.21 2.87
CA CYS A 129 -14.46 -4.78 2.62
C CYS A 129 -15.94 -4.44 2.49
N LYS A 130 -16.71 -5.23 1.75
CA LYS A 130 -18.18 -5.06 1.60
C LYS A 130 -18.92 -5.20 2.93
N TRP A 131 -18.54 -6.18 3.74
CA TRP A 131 -19.09 -6.35 5.09
C TRP A 131 -18.79 -5.14 5.99
N ARG A 132 -17.56 -4.62 5.92
CA ARG A 132 -17.13 -3.46 6.69
C ARG A 132 -17.80 -2.17 6.22
N GLU A 133 -17.99 -2.01 4.91
CA GLU A 133 -18.71 -0.89 4.31
C GLU A 133 -20.15 -0.78 4.82
N ALA A 134 -20.87 -1.89 4.91
CA ALA A 134 -22.22 -1.92 5.46
C ALA A 134 -22.32 -1.41 6.90
N GLN A 135 -21.20 -1.41 7.65
CA GLN A 135 -21.09 -0.91 9.03
C GLN A 135 -20.50 0.51 9.13
N THR A 136 -20.17 1.12 7.99
CA THR A 136 -19.47 2.43 7.94
C THR A 136 -20.25 3.41 7.06
N PRO A 137 -21.38 3.94 7.56
CA PRO A 137 -22.25 4.85 6.80
C PRO A 137 -21.47 6.05 6.25
N GLY A 138 -21.74 6.43 5.00
CA GLY A 138 -21.16 7.61 4.38
C GLY A 138 -19.73 7.40 3.83
N LYS A 139 -19.21 6.20 3.86
CA LYS A 139 -17.90 5.85 3.31
C LYS A 139 -17.99 4.67 2.37
N HIS A 140 -17.21 4.71 1.29
CA HIS A 140 -16.87 3.51 0.53
C HIS A 140 -15.65 2.84 1.17
N VAL A 141 -15.78 1.58 1.56
CA VAL A 141 -14.70 0.80 2.21
C VAL A 141 -14.17 -0.26 1.26
N CYS A 142 -12.88 -0.20 1.01
CA CYS A 142 -12.19 -1.10 0.09
C CYS A 142 -10.74 -1.31 0.56
N PHE A 143 -9.96 -2.08 -0.14
CA PHE A 143 -8.51 -1.98 -0.05
C PHE A 143 -7.98 -1.03 -1.13
N PRO A 144 -6.73 -0.50 -1.00
CA PRO A 144 -6.24 0.57 -1.85
C PRO A 144 -6.18 0.19 -3.33
N THR A 145 -6.29 1.18 -4.21
CA THR A 145 -5.68 1.06 -5.53
C THR A 145 -4.17 1.02 -5.39
N GLU A 146 -3.48 0.50 -6.40
CA GLU A 146 -2.02 0.50 -6.43
C GLU A 146 -1.43 1.90 -6.27
N ALA A 147 -2.06 2.90 -6.91
CA ALA A 147 -1.66 4.30 -6.82
C ALA A 147 -1.89 4.90 -5.41
N GLN A 148 -3.02 4.60 -4.78
CA GLN A 148 -3.29 5.00 -3.39
C GLN A 148 -2.27 4.41 -2.43
N TRP A 149 -1.96 3.11 -2.58
CA TRP A 149 -0.99 2.42 -1.76
C TRP A 149 0.38 3.11 -1.85
N GLU A 150 0.90 3.33 -3.06
CA GLU A 150 2.23 3.93 -3.25
C GLU A 150 2.29 5.39 -2.79
N LYS A 151 1.23 6.18 -3.01
CA LYS A 151 1.14 7.55 -2.49
C LYS A 151 1.24 7.58 -0.97
N ALA A 152 0.47 6.71 -0.31
CA ALA A 152 0.40 6.68 1.15
C ALA A 152 1.68 6.17 1.82
N THR A 153 2.34 5.19 1.23
CA THR A 153 3.50 4.51 1.82
C THR A 153 4.84 5.13 1.42
N GLY A 154 4.91 5.73 0.23
CA GLY A 154 6.16 6.25 -0.33
C GLY A 154 6.35 7.75 -0.16
N TRP A 155 5.29 8.56 -0.21
CA TRP A 155 5.38 10.00 -0.14
C TRP A 155 5.06 10.51 1.26
N HIS A 156 6.00 11.25 1.86
CA HIS A 156 5.69 11.91 3.12
C HIS A 156 4.86 13.17 2.89
N LEU A 157 3.65 13.17 3.38
CA LEU A 157 2.66 14.22 3.15
C LEU A 157 2.19 14.89 4.45
N ILE A 158 2.33 14.19 5.58
CA ILE A 158 1.80 14.61 6.89
C ILE A 158 2.77 14.25 8.01
N GLY A 159 2.75 15.04 9.08
CA GLY A 159 3.59 14.82 10.25
C GLY A 159 4.94 15.53 10.19
N ALA A 160 5.79 15.30 11.17
CA ALA A 160 7.09 15.97 11.34
C ALA A 160 8.29 15.01 11.32
N ASP A 161 8.04 13.70 11.32
CA ASP A 161 9.10 12.69 11.48
C ASP A 161 9.92 12.46 10.20
N PHE A 162 9.39 12.91 9.05
CA PHE A 162 10.01 12.78 7.73
C PHE A 162 9.97 14.11 6.97
N GLU A 163 10.70 14.20 5.86
CA GLU A 163 10.75 15.40 5.05
C GLU A 163 9.54 15.50 4.10
N VAL A 164 8.69 16.48 4.33
CA VAL A 164 7.45 16.67 3.55
C VAL A 164 7.76 16.90 2.07
N GLY A 165 7.01 16.19 1.23
CA GLY A 165 7.18 16.24 -0.23
C GLY A 165 8.31 15.37 -0.75
N ARG A 166 8.97 14.59 0.11
CA ARG A 166 9.96 13.60 -0.29
C ARG A 166 9.31 12.23 -0.47
N LYS A 167 9.72 11.52 -1.51
CA LYS A 167 9.43 10.11 -1.70
C LYS A 167 10.55 9.28 -1.10
N TYR A 168 10.18 8.25 -0.33
CA TYR A 168 11.11 7.33 0.31
C TYR A 168 11.11 5.98 -0.39
N GLU A 169 12.24 5.30 -0.35
CA GLU A 169 12.39 3.98 -1.00
C GLU A 169 11.55 2.89 -0.30
N PHE A 170 11.50 2.97 1.03
CA PHE A 170 10.71 2.07 1.87
C PHE A 170 9.64 2.85 2.64
N ALA A 171 8.60 2.17 3.07
CA ALA A 171 7.58 2.78 3.93
C ALA A 171 8.14 3.17 5.31
N THR A 172 9.31 2.69 5.67
CA THR A 172 10.05 3.05 6.89
C THR A 172 11.06 4.18 6.70
N GLY A 173 11.17 4.74 5.49
CA GLY A 173 12.11 5.81 5.15
C GLY A 173 13.13 5.39 4.08
N ASP A 174 14.37 5.88 4.21
CA ASP A 174 15.46 5.54 3.28
C ASP A 174 16.00 4.13 3.47
N ASP A 175 15.69 3.48 4.57
CA ASP A 175 16.13 2.13 4.88
C ASP A 175 15.05 1.33 5.60
N VAL A 176 15.22 0.01 5.58
CA VAL A 176 14.41 -0.95 6.32
C VAL A 176 15.32 -1.96 7.03
N ASN A 177 15.06 -2.20 8.28
CA ASN A 177 15.78 -3.15 9.10
C ASN A 177 14.83 -4.00 9.97
N TYR A 178 15.38 -4.94 10.74
CA TYR A 178 14.60 -5.88 11.54
C TYR A 178 13.95 -5.26 12.79
N GLU A 179 14.33 -4.05 13.18
CA GLU A 179 13.64 -3.29 14.23
C GLU A 179 12.33 -2.73 13.71
N HIS A 180 12.31 -2.29 12.44
CA HIS A 180 11.15 -1.68 11.81
C HIS A 180 10.07 -2.70 11.45
N THR A 181 10.48 -3.86 10.90
CA THR A 181 9.56 -4.86 10.35
C THR A 181 10.21 -6.24 10.28
N THR A 182 9.52 -7.22 9.73
CA THR A 182 10.07 -8.55 9.47
C THR A 182 10.19 -8.82 7.96
N PHE A 183 11.33 -9.38 7.58
CA PHE A 183 11.64 -9.81 6.22
C PHE A 183 12.77 -10.86 6.24
N ASN A 184 13.15 -11.40 5.09
CA ASN A 184 14.26 -12.35 4.94
C ASN A 184 14.15 -13.59 5.86
N ARG A 185 12.92 -13.97 6.23
CA ARG A 185 12.62 -15.12 7.08
C ARG A 185 13.29 -15.12 8.46
N VAL A 186 13.56 -13.92 9.02
CA VAL A 186 14.12 -13.79 10.40
C VAL A 186 13.12 -14.20 11.46
N THR A 187 11.83 -14.17 11.14
CA THR A 187 10.75 -14.79 11.89
C THR A 187 10.04 -15.82 11.01
N PRO A 188 9.48 -16.89 11.57
CA PRO A 188 8.74 -17.89 10.79
C PRO A 188 7.34 -17.40 10.37
N PHE A 189 6.88 -16.23 10.89
CA PHE A 189 5.55 -15.67 10.68
C PHE A 189 5.61 -14.14 10.56
N PRO A 190 4.53 -13.49 10.05
CA PRO A 190 4.37 -12.06 10.17
C PRO A 190 4.42 -11.62 11.64
N ARG A 191 4.94 -10.42 11.88
CA ARG A 191 5.04 -9.82 13.22
C ARG A 191 3.73 -9.10 13.56
N GLU A 192 3.35 -9.15 14.83
CA GLU A 192 2.20 -8.42 15.36
C GLU A 192 2.34 -6.91 15.10
N VAL A 193 1.24 -6.24 14.73
CA VAL A 193 1.27 -4.83 14.31
C VAL A 193 1.63 -3.87 15.44
N SER A 194 1.39 -4.25 16.70
CA SER A 194 1.82 -3.49 17.87
C SER A 194 3.34 -3.40 17.99
N LYS A 195 4.06 -4.40 17.51
CA LYS A 195 5.52 -4.49 17.53
C LYS A 195 6.20 -3.81 16.35
N LEU A 196 5.44 -3.29 15.38
CA LEU A 196 5.97 -2.61 14.20
C LEU A 196 6.14 -1.11 14.47
N VAL A 197 7.19 -0.53 13.91
CA VAL A 197 7.46 0.90 13.98
C VAL A 197 6.60 1.65 12.95
N LYS A 198 6.15 2.85 13.32
CA LYS A 198 5.50 3.78 12.40
C LYS A 198 6.49 4.27 11.35
N GLY A 199 6.11 4.15 10.11
CA GLY A 199 6.86 4.65 8.97
C GLY A 199 6.28 5.94 8.39
N VAL A 200 6.49 6.13 7.11
CA VAL A 200 5.99 7.29 6.35
C VAL A 200 4.50 7.44 6.55
N ASN A 201 4.06 8.66 6.83
CA ASN A 201 2.66 9.02 7.16
C ASN A 201 2.07 8.24 8.37
N GLY A 202 2.89 7.64 9.23
CA GLY A 202 2.43 6.91 10.40
C GLY A 202 1.94 5.49 10.12
N LEU A 203 2.11 4.98 8.91
CA LEU A 203 1.71 3.62 8.52
C LEU A 203 2.68 2.58 9.06
N LYS A 204 2.17 1.41 9.42
CA LYS A 204 2.97 0.28 9.92
C LYS A 204 2.91 -0.91 8.97
N GLY A 205 4.03 -1.62 8.84
CA GLY A 205 4.11 -2.90 8.14
C GLY A 205 3.99 -2.83 6.61
N ALA A 206 4.03 -1.63 6.01
CA ALA A 206 3.90 -1.48 4.56
C ALA A 206 5.19 -1.81 3.77
N SER A 207 6.32 -2.01 4.45
CA SER A 207 7.54 -2.58 3.87
C SER A 207 7.90 -3.86 4.61
N GLY A 208 7.59 -5.02 4.01
CA GLY A 208 7.71 -6.33 4.65
C GLY A 208 6.43 -6.78 5.36
N ASN A 209 6.54 -7.66 6.31
CA ASN A 209 5.45 -8.27 7.05
C ASN A 209 4.54 -9.14 6.15
N VAL A 210 3.56 -8.59 5.46
CA VAL A 210 2.76 -9.28 4.44
C VAL A 210 2.66 -8.47 3.17
N TRP A 211 2.59 -9.13 2.01
CA TRP A 211 2.15 -8.51 0.77
C TRP A 211 0.71 -8.04 0.91
N GLU A 212 0.41 -6.87 0.40
CA GLU A 212 -0.92 -6.27 0.51
C GLU A 212 -1.63 -6.28 -0.84
N TRP A 213 -2.81 -6.91 -0.89
CA TRP A 213 -3.68 -6.86 -2.05
C TRP A 213 -4.09 -5.43 -2.39
N CYS A 214 -4.06 -5.11 -3.70
CA CYS A 214 -4.64 -3.89 -4.27
C CYS A 214 -5.85 -4.22 -5.15
N ARG A 215 -6.70 -3.22 -5.38
CA ARG A 215 -7.89 -3.39 -6.25
C ARG A 215 -7.53 -3.66 -7.70
N ASP A 216 -6.38 -3.16 -8.15
CA ASP A 216 -5.96 -3.16 -9.53
C ASP A 216 -5.70 -4.56 -10.08
N PHE A 217 -6.05 -4.75 -11.36
CA PHE A 217 -5.49 -5.85 -12.12
C PHE A 217 -4.01 -5.58 -12.42
N TYR A 218 -3.19 -6.60 -12.33
CA TYR A 218 -1.78 -6.48 -12.65
C TYR A 218 -1.55 -6.59 -14.15
N HIS A 219 -0.84 -5.59 -14.70
CA HIS A 219 -0.32 -5.60 -16.06
C HIS A 219 1.10 -5.08 -16.08
N TYR A 220 2.02 -5.84 -16.67
CA TYR A 220 3.46 -5.54 -16.66
C TYR A 220 3.78 -4.18 -17.29
N LYS A 221 3.11 -3.83 -18.40
CA LYS A 221 3.33 -2.56 -19.14
C LYS A 221 2.35 -1.45 -18.76
N PHE A 222 1.62 -1.59 -17.65
CA PHE A 222 0.56 -0.64 -17.30
C PHE A 222 1.06 0.81 -17.21
N TYR A 223 2.25 1.03 -16.66
CA TYR A 223 2.82 2.36 -16.51
C TYR A 223 3.19 2.99 -17.85
N GLU A 224 3.69 2.20 -18.79
CA GLU A 224 4.04 2.63 -20.15
C GLU A 224 2.80 2.91 -20.99
N GLU A 225 1.83 2.01 -20.97
CA GLU A 225 0.63 2.07 -21.84
C GLU A 225 -0.44 3.04 -21.35
N TYR A 226 -0.48 3.31 -20.03
CA TYR A 226 -1.53 4.12 -19.39
C TYR A 226 -0.94 5.12 -18.38
N PRO A 227 -0.15 6.10 -18.84
CA PRO A 227 0.60 6.99 -17.95
C PRO A 227 -0.28 7.84 -17.02
N ASP A 228 -1.51 8.14 -17.42
CA ASP A 228 -2.43 9.01 -16.67
C ASP A 228 -3.47 8.26 -15.83
N ARG A 229 -3.55 6.92 -15.94
CA ARG A 229 -4.56 6.15 -15.21
C ARG A 229 -4.12 5.88 -13.77
N THR A 230 -5.01 6.17 -12.84
CA THR A 230 -4.81 5.94 -11.41
C THR A 230 -5.25 4.55 -10.94
N TYR A 231 -5.95 3.82 -11.78
CA TYR A 231 -6.50 2.51 -11.49
C TYR A 231 -6.56 1.65 -12.76
N ASN A 232 -6.18 0.38 -12.63
CA ASN A 232 -6.27 -0.59 -13.72
C ASN A 232 -7.47 -1.53 -13.50
N ASP A 233 -8.56 -1.26 -14.20
CA ASP A 233 -9.78 -2.07 -14.24
C ASP A 233 -9.80 -3.13 -15.37
N ARG A 234 -8.73 -3.18 -16.18
CA ARG A 234 -8.64 -4.09 -17.33
C ARG A 234 -8.38 -5.50 -16.85
N ASP A 235 -9.32 -6.38 -17.15
CA ASP A 235 -9.26 -7.78 -16.75
C ASP A 235 -7.92 -8.42 -17.17
N SER A 236 -7.18 -8.79 -16.18
CA SER A 236 -6.06 -9.72 -16.29
C SER A 236 -6.29 -10.81 -15.25
N LYS A 237 -5.81 -11.99 -15.46
CA LYS A 237 -5.98 -13.09 -14.49
C LYS A 237 -5.27 -12.86 -13.15
N ARG A 238 -4.64 -11.69 -12.96
CA ARG A 238 -3.78 -11.38 -11.81
C ARG A 238 -4.17 -10.04 -11.19
N ARG A 239 -4.11 -9.97 -9.87
CA ARG A 239 -4.26 -8.75 -9.07
C ARG A 239 -2.92 -8.26 -8.56
N VAL A 240 -2.82 -6.95 -8.32
CA VAL A 240 -1.61 -6.33 -7.78
C VAL A 240 -1.45 -6.64 -6.31
N LEU A 241 -0.20 -6.87 -5.91
CA LEU A 241 0.28 -6.95 -4.53
C LEU A 241 1.45 -5.98 -4.34
N ARG A 242 1.52 -5.36 -3.17
CA ARG A 242 2.54 -4.36 -2.83
C ARG A 242 3.18 -4.65 -1.47
N GLY A 243 4.39 -4.06 -1.24
CA GLY A 243 5.04 -3.98 0.07
C GLY A 243 6.05 -5.08 0.41
N GLY A 244 6.01 -6.22 -0.26
CA GLY A 244 6.84 -7.36 0.13
C GLY A 244 6.33 -8.03 1.41
N SER A 245 7.06 -9.01 1.93
CA SER A 245 6.63 -9.77 3.10
C SER A 245 7.80 -10.25 3.97
N TRP A 246 7.45 -10.84 5.11
CA TRP A 246 8.39 -11.51 6.03
C TRP A 246 9.31 -12.55 5.35
N ALA A 247 8.84 -13.16 4.27
CA ALA A 247 9.59 -14.18 3.54
C ALA A 247 10.54 -13.61 2.46
N ASN A 248 10.44 -12.32 2.14
CA ASN A 248 11.17 -11.72 1.03
C ASN A 248 12.48 -11.08 1.44
N VAL A 249 13.40 -10.96 0.48
CA VAL A 249 14.63 -10.17 0.63
C VAL A 249 14.33 -8.67 0.53
N LYS A 250 15.18 -7.83 1.11
CA LYS A 250 15.03 -6.38 1.22
C LYS A 250 14.57 -5.68 -0.07
N ARG A 251 15.12 -6.02 -1.22
CA ARG A 251 14.76 -5.41 -2.52
C ARG A 251 13.26 -5.49 -2.87
N ARG A 252 12.56 -6.50 -2.34
CA ARG A 252 11.12 -6.69 -2.57
C ARG A 252 10.23 -5.82 -1.68
N LEU A 253 10.84 -5.15 -0.69
CA LEU A 253 10.13 -4.30 0.27
C LEU A 253 10.04 -2.84 -0.18
N ARG A 254 10.67 -2.48 -1.32
CA ARG A 254 10.63 -1.11 -1.86
C ARG A 254 9.21 -0.68 -2.18
N ASN A 255 8.91 0.59 -1.91
CA ASN A 255 7.58 1.17 -2.18
C ASN A 255 7.15 1.05 -3.65
N SER A 256 8.11 1.06 -4.59
CA SER A 256 7.85 0.90 -6.02
C SER A 256 7.68 -0.56 -6.46
N ASN A 257 8.12 -1.55 -5.64
CA ASN A 257 8.09 -2.94 -6.06
C ASN A 257 6.67 -3.48 -6.25
N ARG A 258 6.44 -4.16 -7.35
CA ARG A 258 5.16 -4.69 -7.78
C ARG A 258 5.19 -6.21 -7.86
N LEU A 259 4.08 -6.85 -7.53
CA LEU A 259 3.85 -8.27 -7.74
C LEU A 259 2.44 -8.47 -8.28
N GLY A 260 2.26 -9.42 -9.17
CA GLY A 260 0.92 -9.84 -9.58
C GLY A 260 0.68 -11.29 -9.20
N SER A 261 -0.49 -11.61 -8.66
CA SER A 261 -0.92 -12.98 -8.35
C SER A 261 -2.37 -13.21 -8.76
N ALA A 262 -2.74 -14.48 -9.03
CA ALA A 262 -4.12 -14.80 -9.31
C ALA A 262 -5.02 -14.47 -8.10
N ALA A 263 -6.23 -13.96 -8.37
CA ALA A 263 -7.14 -13.52 -7.31
C ALA A 263 -7.47 -14.62 -6.27
N GLY A 264 -7.57 -15.87 -6.71
CA GLY A 264 -7.83 -17.02 -5.85
C GLY A 264 -6.61 -17.60 -5.13
N THR A 265 -5.43 -16.98 -5.24
CA THR A 265 -4.22 -17.49 -4.57
C THR A 265 -4.30 -17.26 -3.06
N ARG A 266 -4.09 -18.32 -2.28
CA ARG A 266 -3.80 -18.25 -0.84
C ARG A 266 -2.31 -18.42 -0.63
N ASN A 267 -1.71 -17.52 0.13
CA ASN A 267 -0.32 -17.62 0.51
C ASN A 267 -0.14 -17.09 1.94
N ASP A 268 0.70 -17.72 2.74
CA ASP A 268 1.01 -17.41 4.13
C ASP A 268 1.61 -16.01 4.35
N ASN A 269 1.85 -15.29 3.27
CA ASN A 269 2.41 -13.95 3.27
C ASN A 269 1.58 -12.92 2.47
N PHE A 270 0.31 -13.24 2.12
CA PHE A 270 -0.64 -12.33 1.46
C PHE A 270 -1.74 -11.90 2.44
N GLY A 271 -1.86 -10.60 2.64
CA GLY A 271 -2.88 -9.94 3.45
C GLY A 271 -3.38 -8.68 2.76
N PHE A 272 -3.96 -7.73 3.52
CA PHE A 272 -4.46 -6.47 2.97
C PHE A 272 -4.63 -5.41 4.07
N ARG A 273 -4.75 -4.14 3.66
CA ARG A 273 -5.20 -3.03 4.53
C ARG A 273 -6.39 -2.33 3.92
N LEU A 274 -7.13 -1.59 4.75
CA LEU A 274 -8.32 -0.89 4.31
C LEU A 274 -8.02 0.53 3.85
N VAL A 275 -8.83 0.98 2.90
CA VAL A 275 -9.02 2.38 2.52
C VAL A 275 -10.48 2.74 2.71
N MET A 276 -10.74 3.97 3.13
CA MET A 276 -12.06 4.59 3.13
C MET A 276 -12.05 5.81 2.23
N GLU A 277 -13.02 5.89 1.34
CA GLU A 277 -13.22 7.02 0.44
C GLU A 277 -14.53 7.74 0.80
N PRO A 278 -14.57 9.08 0.73
CA PRO A 278 -15.85 9.78 0.85
C PRO A 278 -16.83 9.25 -0.20
N LEU A 279 -18.08 9.00 0.17
CA LEU A 279 -19.10 8.78 -0.86
C LEU A 279 -19.26 10.09 -1.63
N THR A 280 -18.95 10.10 -2.89
CA THR A 280 -19.26 11.21 -3.79
C THR A 280 -20.78 11.31 -3.89
N THR A 281 -21.37 12.33 -3.26
CA THR A 281 -22.76 12.66 -3.48
C THR A 281 -22.93 13.04 -4.94
N GLY A 282 -23.40 12.11 -5.76
CA GLY A 282 -24.01 12.32 -7.06
C GLY A 282 -23.17 13.03 -8.13
N LYS A 283 -22.56 12.24 -9.01
CA LYS A 283 -22.76 12.43 -10.44
C LYS A 283 -23.32 11.10 -10.99
N THR A 284 -24.64 11.02 -10.98
CA THR A 284 -25.36 10.18 -11.95
C THR A 284 -25.07 10.78 -13.32
N GLU A 285 -24.25 10.10 -14.11
CA GLU A 285 -24.30 10.16 -15.56
C GLU A 285 -24.78 8.83 -16.09
#